data_ce7c7602d8a111bb29b8fa7c74efba03
#
_entry.id   ce7c7602d8a111bb29b8fa7c74efba03
#
_cell.length_a   1.000
_cell.length_b   1.000
_cell.length_c   1.000
_cell.angle_alpha   90.00
_cell.angle_beta   90.00
_cell.angle_gamma   90.00
#
_symmetry.space_group_name_H-M   'P 1'
#
loop_
_entity.id
_entity.type
_entity.pdbx_description
1 polymer ?
#
loop_
_entity_poly.entity_id
_entity_poly.type
_entity_poly.pdbx_seq_one_letter_code
_entity_poly.pdbx_strand_id
1 'polypeptide(L)'
;MTKDGEMNKILNGITDWVYEEEFAVTNLMAWSPNSEQLAFVRFDESEVPEYSMQMFGEGLYPGYYNYKYPKAGEKNSKVTLHSYDVTTKDTKELKVPVEADSYIPRIVFTNNDDQLAVMTLNRHQNVFNMYYANPKSGVFRLILRDENKAYVDSEWLNSIHFYANSFSYVNEQDG
;
A
#
# COMPACT_ATOMS: atom_id res chain seq x y z
N MET A 1 2.76 -18.75 4.00
CA MET A 1 3.20 -17.54 3.34
C MET A 1 2.94 -17.65 1.84
N THR A 2 3.00 -16.58 1.08
CA THR A 2 2.58 -16.50 -0.32
C THR A 2 3.35 -17.44 -1.25
N LYS A 3 2.67 -17.95 -2.30
CA LYS A 3 3.26 -18.83 -3.33
C LYS A 3 2.85 -18.41 -4.74
N ASP A 4 2.11 -17.31 -4.85
CA ASP A 4 1.45 -16.82 -6.07
C ASP A 4 2.16 -15.64 -6.71
N GLY A 5 3.32 -15.22 -6.15
CA GLY A 5 4.12 -14.12 -6.71
C GLY A 5 4.58 -14.42 -8.12
N GLU A 6 4.27 -13.54 -9.06
CA GLU A 6 4.65 -13.65 -10.48
C GLU A 6 4.81 -12.23 -11.06
N MET A 7 5.93 -11.99 -11.71
CA MET A 7 6.24 -10.69 -12.33
C MET A 7 5.15 -10.29 -13.33
N ASN A 8 4.75 -9.03 -13.29
CA ASN A 8 3.66 -8.46 -14.10
C ASN A 8 2.27 -9.07 -13.85
N LYS A 9 2.08 -9.76 -12.71
CA LYS A 9 0.79 -10.31 -12.30
C LYS A 9 0.50 -10.11 -10.83
N ILE A 10 1.32 -10.71 -9.96
CA ILE A 10 1.07 -10.69 -8.52
C ILE A 10 2.33 -10.31 -7.77
N LEU A 11 2.25 -9.21 -7.04
CA LEU A 11 3.30 -8.76 -6.16
C LEU A 11 2.82 -8.88 -4.69
N ASN A 12 3.66 -9.41 -3.82
CA ASN A 12 3.35 -9.58 -2.41
C ASN A 12 4.36 -8.81 -1.56
N GLY A 13 3.92 -7.71 -0.96
CA GLY A 13 4.74 -6.87 -0.09
C GLY A 13 5.75 -5.95 -0.78
N ILE A 14 5.99 -6.12 -2.07
CA ILE A 14 6.66 -5.15 -2.95
C ILE A 14 5.60 -4.40 -3.74
N THR A 15 5.90 -3.18 -4.15
CA THR A 15 4.93 -2.29 -4.78
C THR A 15 4.98 -2.38 -6.31
N ASP A 16 3.94 -1.88 -6.94
CA ASP A 16 3.89 -1.66 -8.38
C ASP A 16 4.48 -0.30 -8.76
N TRP A 17 4.59 -0.04 -10.04
CA TRP A 17 5.14 1.21 -10.57
C TRP A 17 4.41 2.45 -10.04
N VAL A 18 3.07 2.42 -9.94
CA VAL A 18 2.27 3.57 -9.46
C VAL A 18 2.65 3.94 -8.03
N TYR A 19 2.82 2.97 -7.16
CA TYR A 19 3.18 3.22 -5.77
C TYR A 19 4.63 3.69 -5.60
N GLU A 20 5.54 3.24 -6.47
CA GLU A 20 6.92 3.73 -6.47
C GLU A 20 6.97 5.21 -6.86
N GLU A 21 6.25 5.61 -7.91
CA GLU A 21 6.26 6.98 -8.43
C GLU A 21 5.39 7.93 -7.61
N GLU A 22 4.14 7.54 -7.30
CA GLU A 22 3.17 8.46 -6.66
C GLU A 22 3.37 8.56 -5.14
N PHE A 23 3.81 7.50 -4.50
CA PHE A 23 3.93 7.45 -3.03
C PHE A 23 5.36 7.26 -2.53
N ALA A 24 6.34 7.18 -3.40
CA ALA A 24 7.76 6.95 -3.08
C ALA A 24 7.95 5.75 -2.13
N VAL A 25 7.24 4.64 -2.41
CA VAL A 25 7.29 3.42 -1.60
C VAL A 25 7.57 2.19 -2.46
N THR A 26 8.59 1.43 -2.08
CA THR A 26 9.04 0.23 -2.82
C THR A 26 8.63 -1.07 -2.13
N ASN A 27 8.19 -1.00 -0.88
CA ASN A 27 7.67 -2.15 -0.15
C ASN A 27 6.56 -1.73 0.80
N LEU A 28 5.58 -2.59 0.96
CA LEU A 28 4.46 -2.45 1.89
C LEU A 28 4.34 -3.71 2.74
N MET A 29 5.32 -3.88 3.62
CA MET A 29 5.37 -4.92 4.65
C MET A 29 5.68 -4.28 6.00
N ALA A 30 5.03 -4.76 7.05
CA ALA A 30 5.24 -4.30 8.41
C ALA A 30 5.20 -5.47 9.38
N TRP A 31 6.20 -5.56 10.26
CA TRP A 31 6.24 -6.52 11.37
C TRP A 31 5.60 -5.94 12.61
N SER A 32 4.85 -6.77 13.34
CA SER A 32 4.44 -6.41 14.71
C SER A 32 5.65 -6.30 15.63
N PRO A 33 5.61 -5.45 16.68
CA PRO A 33 6.71 -5.28 17.62
C PRO A 33 7.23 -6.60 18.21
N ASN A 34 6.34 -7.56 18.51
CA ASN A 34 6.71 -8.89 19.01
C ASN A 34 7.16 -9.88 17.92
N SER A 35 7.17 -9.46 16.65
CA SER A 35 7.55 -10.29 15.48
C SER A 35 6.67 -11.54 15.26
N GLU A 36 5.46 -11.57 15.79
CA GLU A 36 4.52 -12.69 15.61
C GLU A 36 3.58 -12.51 14.40
N GLN A 37 3.40 -11.27 13.92
CA GLN A 37 2.55 -10.95 12.80
C GLN A 37 3.34 -10.17 11.72
N LEU A 38 3.14 -10.54 10.46
CA LEU A 38 3.62 -9.80 9.30
C LEU A 38 2.42 -9.31 8.49
N ALA A 39 2.21 -8.00 8.44
CA ALA A 39 1.25 -7.41 7.52
C ALA A 39 1.90 -7.10 6.18
N PHE A 40 1.18 -7.31 5.08
CA PHE A 40 1.67 -6.97 3.74
C PHE A 40 0.52 -6.64 2.79
N VAL A 41 0.79 -5.76 1.83
CA VAL A 41 -0.13 -5.45 0.74
C VAL A 41 0.18 -6.36 -0.44
N ARG A 42 -0.85 -6.92 -1.04
CA ARG A 42 -0.80 -7.72 -2.26
C ARG A 42 -1.37 -6.90 -3.41
N PHE A 43 -0.65 -6.85 -4.51
CA PHE A 43 -1.03 -6.19 -5.74
C PHE A 43 -1.38 -7.23 -6.79
N ASP A 44 -2.52 -7.09 -7.43
CA ASP A 44 -2.90 -7.85 -8.62
C ASP A 44 -2.86 -6.92 -9.82
N GLU A 45 -1.78 -7.03 -10.61
CA GLU A 45 -1.50 -6.24 -11.80
C GLU A 45 -2.09 -6.86 -13.08
N SER A 46 -2.85 -7.96 -12.98
CA SER A 46 -3.28 -8.74 -14.16
C SER A 46 -4.07 -7.91 -15.17
N GLU A 47 -4.82 -6.91 -14.69
CA GLU A 47 -5.63 -6.02 -15.53
C GLU A 47 -4.92 -4.69 -15.87
N VAL A 48 -3.73 -4.44 -15.32
CA VAL A 48 -2.95 -3.22 -15.61
C VAL A 48 -2.36 -3.34 -17.02
N PRO A 49 -2.47 -2.28 -17.86
CA PRO A 49 -1.85 -2.27 -19.17
C PRO A 49 -0.33 -2.44 -19.12
N GLU A 50 0.22 -3.06 -20.15
CA GLU A 50 1.65 -3.30 -20.27
C GLU A 50 2.28 -2.25 -21.18
N TYR A 51 3.44 -1.76 -20.80
CA TYR A 51 4.26 -0.85 -21.57
C TYR A 51 5.57 -1.53 -21.97
N SER A 52 5.96 -1.36 -23.23
CA SER A 52 7.23 -1.87 -23.78
C SER A 52 8.24 -0.73 -23.85
N MET A 53 9.22 -0.75 -22.98
CA MET A 53 10.32 0.20 -23.00
C MET A 53 11.44 -0.31 -23.91
N GLN A 54 11.88 0.52 -24.84
CA GLN A 54 13.01 0.21 -25.69
C GLN A 54 14.32 0.42 -24.93
N MET A 55 15.12 -0.65 -24.82
CA MET A 55 16.40 -0.65 -24.11
C MET A 55 17.55 -0.72 -25.09
N PHE A 56 18.41 0.29 -25.06
CA PHE A 56 19.64 0.31 -25.87
C PHE A 56 20.79 -0.30 -25.08
N GLY A 57 21.41 -1.32 -25.64
CA GLY A 57 22.58 -2.00 -25.08
C GLY A 57 23.75 -1.97 -26.07
N GLU A 58 24.67 -2.92 -25.94
CA GLU A 58 25.85 -3.05 -26.84
C GLU A 58 25.51 -3.62 -28.24
N GLY A 59 24.30 -4.14 -28.41
CA GLY A 59 23.84 -4.71 -29.67
C GLY A 59 23.48 -3.67 -30.73
N LEU A 60 23.44 -4.08 -32.03
CA LEU A 60 23.02 -3.23 -33.15
C LEU A 60 21.51 -2.89 -33.07
N TYR A 61 20.73 -3.72 -32.44
CA TYR A 61 19.29 -3.55 -32.30
C TYR A 61 18.91 -3.45 -30.80
N PRO A 62 17.92 -2.60 -30.45
CA PRO A 62 17.45 -2.50 -29.08
C PRO A 62 16.70 -3.76 -28.67
N GLY A 63 16.78 -4.09 -27.36
CA GLY A 63 15.87 -4.99 -26.71
C GLY A 63 14.62 -4.25 -26.22
N TYR A 64 13.64 -4.99 -25.67
CA TYR A 64 12.45 -4.43 -25.05
C TYR A 64 12.31 -4.98 -23.64
N TYR A 65 11.97 -4.08 -22.70
CA TYR A 65 11.61 -4.41 -21.35
C TYR A 65 10.12 -4.11 -21.16
N ASN A 66 9.33 -5.14 -20.86
CA ASN A 66 7.89 -5.03 -20.69
C ASN A 66 7.55 -5.03 -19.18
N TYR A 67 6.76 -4.06 -18.77
CA TYR A 67 6.30 -3.95 -17.39
C TYR A 67 4.92 -3.30 -17.33
N LYS A 68 4.24 -3.47 -16.18
CA LYS A 68 2.92 -2.90 -15.94
C LYS A 68 3.03 -1.40 -15.67
N TYR A 69 2.36 -0.60 -16.52
CA TYR A 69 2.40 0.85 -16.47
C TYR A 69 1.06 1.42 -16.94
N PRO A 70 0.18 1.80 -16.01
CA PRO A 70 -1.08 2.41 -16.38
C PRO A 70 -0.86 3.89 -16.76
N LYS A 71 -1.39 4.30 -17.90
CA LYS A 71 -1.50 5.71 -18.24
C LYS A 71 -2.66 6.35 -17.47
N ALA A 72 -2.71 7.68 -17.45
CA ALA A 72 -3.79 8.43 -16.80
C ALA A 72 -5.16 7.93 -17.29
N GLY A 73 -6.04 7.61 -16.33
CA GLY A 73 -7.39 7.10 -16.60
C GLY A 73 -7.49 5.58 -16.81
N GLU A 74 -6.38 4.86 -16.89
CA GLU A 74 -6.38 3.39 -17.02
C GLU A 74 -6.54 2.70 -15.66
N LYS A 75 -6.68 1.37 -15.68
CA LYS A 75 -6.82 0.55 -14.47
C LYS A 75 -5.51 0.49 -13.70
N ASN A 76 -5.59 0.69 -12.39
CA ASN A 76 -4.51 0.39 -11.46
C ASN A 76 -4.58 -1.08 -11.01
N SER A 77 -3.53 -1.51 -10.30
CA SER A 77 -3.52 -2.78 -9.59
C SER A 77 -4.67 -2.86 -8.58
N LYS A 78 -5.26 -4.04 -8.43
CA LYS A 78 -6.17 -4.32 -7.32
C LYS A 78 -5.34 -4.62 -6.09
N VAL A 79 -5.51 -3.82 -5.05
CA VAL A 79 -4.74 -3.97 -3.80
C VAL A 79 -5.56 -4.61 -2.71
N THR A 80 -4.95 -5.52 -1.97
CA THR A 80 -5.54 -6.17 -0.79
C THR A 80 -4.51 -6.22 0.34
N LEU A 81 -5.00 -6.10 1.57
CA LEU A 81 -4.16 -6.15 2.78
C LEU A 81 -4.26 -7.55 3.41
N HIS A 82 -3.13 -8.09 3.79
CA HIS A 82 -3.03 -9.41 4.41
C HIS A 82 -2.23 -9.36 5.71
N SER A 83 -2.54 -10.27 6.62
CA SER A 83 -1.74 -10.55 7.81
C SER A 83 -1.34 -12.02 7.82
N TYR A 84 -0.07 -12.28 8.08
CA TYR A 84 0.49 -13.62 8.26
C TYR A 84 0.87 -13.83 9.73
N ASP A 85 0.35 -14.87 10.34
CA ASP A 85 0.70 -15.29 11.70
C ASP A 85 1.86 -16.28 11.65
N VAL A 86 2.96 -15.96 12.32
CA VAL A 86 4.20 -16.75 12.30
C VAL A 86 4.03 -18.07 13.04
N THR A 87 3.20 -18.09 14.08
CA THR A 87 2.98 -19.27 14.93
C THR A 87 2.08 -20.29 14.24
N THR A 88 0.92 -19.86 13.74
CA THR A 88 -0.02 -20.74 13.06
C THR A 88 0.34 -20.98 11.59
N LYS A 89 1.17 -20.10 11.01
CA LYS A 89 1.55 -20.06 9.59
C LYS A 89 0.38 -19.79 8.65
N ASP A 90 -0.69 -19.20 9.16
CA ASP A 90 -1.87 -18.85 8.39
C ASP A 90 -1.76 -17.43 7.83
N THR A 91 -2.30 -17.23 6.65
CA THR A 91 -2.46 -15.92 6.03
C THR A 91 -3.94 -15.56 5.96
N LYS A 92 -4.28 -14.38 6.42
CA LYS A 92 -5.64 -13.85 6.43
C LYS A 92 -5.71 -12.55 5.64
N GLU A 93 -6.70 -12.39 4.77
CA GLU A 93 -7.03 -11.11 4.17
C GLU A 93 -7.76 -10.23 5.19
N LEU A 94 -7.27 -9.00 5.36
CA LEU A 94 -7.89 -7.96 6.17
C LEU A 94 -8.74 -7.06 5.25
N LYS A 95 -10.06 -7.09 5.44
CA LYS A 95 -11.00 -6.32 4.59
C LYS A 95 -10.96 -4.84 4.94
N VAL A 96 -10.09 -4.10 4.25
CA VAL A 96 -9.98 -2.65 4.41
C VAL A 96 -11.30 -1.99 3.97
N PRO A 97 -11.89 -1.10 4.81
CA PRO A 97 -13.18 -0.48 4.49
C PRO A 97 -13.02 0.70 3.53
N VAL A 98 -12.66 0.42 2.28
CA VAL A 98 -12.45 1.42 1.23
C VAL A 98 -13.22 1.04 -0.04
N GLU A 99 -13.43 2.03 -0.90
CA GLU A 99 -14.00 1.82 -2.23
C GLU A 99 -13.02 1.08 -3.15
N ALA A 100 -13.55 0.47 -4.21
CA ALA A 100 -12.73 -0.06 -5.28
C ALA A 100 -11.83 1.05 -5.85
N ASP A 101 -10.66 0.68 -6.35
CA ASP A 101 -9.62 1.59 -6.87
C ASP A 101 -9.01 2.56 -5.83
N SER A 102 -9.25 2.36 -4.53
CA SER A 102 -8.54 3.09 -3.49
C SER A 102 -7.10 2.59 -3.35
N TYR A 103 -6.23 3.48 -2.87
CA TYR A 103 -4.85 3.17 -2.56
C TYR A 103 -4.67 2.82 -1.09
N ILE A 104 -3.64 2.01 -0.79
CA ILE A 104 -3.13 1.74 0.57
C ILE A 104 -1.65 2.17 0.61
N PRO A 105 -1.35 3.47 0.61
CA PRO A 105 0.01 3.97 0.44
C PRO A 105 0.93 3.65 1.61
N ARG A 106 0.42 3.39 2.81
CA ARG A 106 1.23 3.09 4.00
C ARG A 106 0.53 2.10 4.91
N ILE A 107 1.31 1.20 5.49
CA ILE A 107 0.94 0.35 6.62
C ILE A 107 2.07 0.38 7.64
N VAL A 108 1.75 0.55 8.92
CA VAL A 108 2.74 0.64 9.99
C VAL A 108 2.15 0.01 11.27
N PHE A 109 2.86 -0.93 11.89
CA PHE A 109 2.49 -1.30 13.26
C PHE A 109 2.80 -0.14 14.21
N THR A 110 1.88 0.13 15.11
CA THR A 110 2.12 1.03 16.24
C THR A 110 3.01 0.34 17.28
N ASN A 111 3.17 0.94 18.46
CA ASN A 111 3.87 0.28 19.58
C ASN A 111 3.04 -0.85 20.24
N ASN A 112 1.92 -1.25 19.62
CA ASN A 112 1.00 -2.27 20.10
C ASN A 112 0.90 -3.38 19.03
N ASP A 113 1.16 -4.63 19.44
CA ASP A 113 1.15 -5.81 18.56
C ASP A 113 -0.21 -6.06 17.88
N ASP A 114 -1.29 -5.66 18.52
CA ASP A 114 -2.66 -5.82 18.02
C ASP A 114 -3.17 -4.60 17.23
N GLN A 115 -2.28 -3.67 16.87
CA GLN A 115 -2.66 -2.41 16.25
C GLN A 115 -1.78 -2.05 15.04
N LEU A 116 -2.31 -2.32 13.87
CA LEU A 116 -1.75 -1.94 12.58
C LEU A 116 -2.43 -0.64 12.11
N ALA A 117 -1.67 0.42 11.91
CA ALA A 117 -2.14 1.61 11.22
C ALA A 117 -2.16 1.34 9.72
N VAL A 118 -3.32 1.55 9.10
CA VAL A 118 -3.56 1.38 7.65
C VAL A 118 -4.03 2.71 7.10
N MET A 119 -3.25 3.29 6.22
CA MET A 119 -3.51 4.56 5.57
C MET A 119 -4.08 4.31 4.18
N THR A 120 -5.12 5.04 3.83
CA THR A 120 -5.81 4.87 2.55
C THR A 120 -6.08 6.21 1.89
N LEU A 121 -6.04 6.23 0.57
CA LEU A 121 -6.46 7.35 -0.26
C LEU A 121 -7.47 6.85 -1.29
N ASN A 122 -8.48 7.64 -1.58
CA ASN A 122 -9.36 7.35 -2.71
C ASN A 122 -8.63 7.61 -4.04
N ARG A 123 -9.20 7.18 -5.17
CA ARG A 123 -8.60 7.33 -6.50
C ARG A 123 -8.26 8.79 -6.86
N HIS A 124 -9.06 9.76 -6.41
CA HIS A 124 -8.83 11.19 -6.63
C HIS A 124 -7.83 11.81 -5.66
N GLN A 125 -7.31 11.03 -4.71
CA GLN A 125 -6.35 11.47 -3.69
C GLN A 125 -6.82 12.69 -2.88
N ASN A 126 -8.12 12.88 -2.75
CA ASN A 126 -8.71 14.00 -2.02
C ASN A 126 -9.40 13.60 -0.72
N VAL A 127 -9.43 12.29 -0.41
CA VAL A 127 -9.93 11.73 0.85
C VAL A 127 -8.90 10.77 1.40
N PHE A 128 -8.27 11.16 2.49
CA PHE A 128 -7.36 10.33 3.27
C PHE A 128 -8.08 9.76 4.49
N ASN A 129 -7.90 8.47 4.76
CA ASN A 129 -8.33 7.86 6.00
C ASN A 129 -7.18 7.05 6.61
N MET A 130 -7.06 7.11 7.93
CA MET A 130 -6.21 6.23 8.71
C MET A 130 -7.08 5.38 9.63
N TYR A 131 -6.87 4.08 9.56
CA TYR A 131 -7.54 3.09 10.39
C TYR A 131 -6.54 2.43 11.33
N TYR A 132 -6.99 2.06 12.52
CA TYR A 132 -6.36 1.00 13.28
C TYR A 132 -7.05 -0.32 12.96
N ALA A 133 -6.26 -1.29 12.51
CA ALA A 133 -6.70 -2.65 12.22
C ALA A 133 -6.08 -3.62 13.23
N ASN A 134 -6.88 -4.54 13.75
CA ASN A 134 -6.34 -5.66 14.50
C ASN A 134 -5.94 -6.77 13.51
N PRO A 135 -4.65 -7.15 13.43
CA PRO A 135 -4.17 -8.10 12.41
C PRO A 135 -4.73 -9.51 12.58
N LYS A 136 -5.14 -9.89 13.81
CA LYS A 136 -5.68 -11.22 14.13
C LYS A 136 -7.19 -11.29 13.87
N SER A 137 -7.96 -10.33 14.39
CA SER A 137 -9.43 -10.32 14.22
C SER A 137 -9.87 -9.77 12.86
N GLY A 138 -9.13 -8.82 12.29
CA GLY A 138 -9.51 -8.11 11.06
C GLY A 138 -10.52 -6.98 11.31
N VAL A 139 -10.67 -6.53 12.55
CA VAL A 139 -11.53 -5.40 12.91
C VAL A 139 -10.81 -4.09 12.61
N PHE A 140 -11.48 -3.17 11.93
CA PHE A 140 -11.00 -1.82 11.60
C PHE A 140 -11.73 -0.77 12.41
N ARG A 141 -11.01 0.26 12.84
CA ARG A 141 -11.55 1.46 13.47
C ARG A 141 -10.96 2.70 12.80
N LEU A 142 -11.81 3.57 12.26
CA LEU A 142 -11.37 4.87 11.71
C LEU A 142 -10.82 5.75 12.84
N ILE A 143 -9.62 6.30 12.64
CA ILE A 143 -8.90 7.13 13.61
C ILE A 143 -8.79 8.57 13.12
N LEU A 144 -8.51 8.74 11.85
CA LEU A 144 -8.31 10.05 11.22
C LEU A 144 -8.95 10.02 9.83
N ARG A 145 -9.65 11.10 9.50
CA ARG A 145 -10.08 11.42 8.14
C ARG A 145 -9.65 12.84 7.84
N ASP A 146 -9.00 12.99 6.72
CA ASP A 146 -8.67 14.29 6.13
C ASP A 146 -9.23 14.35 4.71
N GLU A 147 -9.82 15.49 4.37
CA GLU A 147 -10.50 15.68 3.10
C GLU A 147 -10.25 17.08 2.58
N ASN A 148 -9.87 17.19 1.32
CA ASN A 148 -9.61 18.46 0.66
C ASN A 148 -10.40 18.53 -0.66
N LYS A 149 -10.83 19.73 -1.07
CA LYS A 149 -11.52 19.92 -2.36
C LYS A 149 -10.63 19.67 -3.57
N ALA A 150 -9.32 19.86 -3.41
CA ALA A 150 -8.33 19.62 -4.46
C ALA A 150 -7.71 18.22 -4.29
N TYR A 151 -6.76 18.07 -3.38
CA TYR A 151 -6.09 16.79 -3.06
C TYR A 151 -5.49 16.88 -1.66
N VAL A 152 -5.18 15.71 -1.06
CA VAL A 152 -4.39 15.57 0.16
C VAL A 152 -2.99 15.19 -0.27
N ASP A 153 -1.99 15.96 0.15
CA ASP A 153 -0.61 15.70 -0.23
C ASP A 153 -0.10 14.39 0.39
N SER A 154 0.33 13.46 -0.46
CA SER A 154 0.82 12.15 -0.04
C SER A 154 2.21 12.19 0.59
N GLU A 155 2.99 13.27 0.42
CA GLU A 155 4.31 13.42 1.02
C GLU A 155 4.24 13.45 2.55
N TRP A 156 3.17 14.03 3.12
CA TRP A 156 2.95 14.09 4.55
C TRP A 156 2.65 12.75 5.23
N LEU A 157 2.32 11.71 4.46
CA LEU A 157 2.07 10.38 5.02
C LEU A 157 3.29 9.80 5.74
N ASN A 158 4.49 10.23 5.39
CA ASN A 158 5.74 9.85 6.07
C ASN A 158 5.97 10.59 7.39
N SER A 159 5.24 11.68 7.65
CA SER A 159 5.37 12.48 8.88
C SER A 159 4.56 11.95 10.05
N ILE A 160 3.80 10.87 9.85
CA ILE A 160 2.99 10.27 10.92
C ILE A 160 3.90 9.50 11.88
N HIS A 161 3.92 9.91 13.14
CA HIS A 161 4.68 9.25 14.20
C HIS A 161 3.76 8.73 15.28
N PHE A 162 3.96 7.46 15.68
CA PHE A 162 3.17 6.81 16.73
C PHE A 162 3.92 6.85 18.07
N TYR A 163 3.24 7.33 19.09
CA TYR A 163 3.66 7.31 20.49
C TYR A 163 2.86 6.23 21.26
N ALA A 164 3.12 6.06 22.55
CA ALA A 164 2.46 5.02 23.34
C ALA A 164 0.91 5.13 23.32
N ASN A 165 0.35 6.35 23.36
CA ASN A 165 -1.10 6.57 23.44
C ASN A 165 -1.62 7.62 22.46
N SER A 166 -0.79 8.09 21.55
CA SER A 166 -1.11 9.15 20.59
C SER A 166 -0.31 9.00 19.31
N PHE A 167 -0.61 9.81 18.33
CA PHE A 167 0.21 9.99 17.13
C PHE A 167 0.26 11.48 16.77
N SER A 168 1.25 11.88 16.02
CA SER A 168 1.31 13.19 15.36
C SER A 168 1.06 13.02 13.86
N TYR A 169 0.35 13.97 13.29
CA TYR A 169 0.03 14.08 11.87
C TYR A 169 0.20 15.53 11.43
N VAL A 170 0.85 15.73 10.31
CA VAL A 170 0.97 17.06 9.68
C VAL A 170 -0.06 17.14 8.56
N ASN A 171 -0.85 18.22 8.53
CA ASN A 171 -1.75 18.53 7.43
C ASN A 171 -1.59 20.00 7.00
N GLU A 172 -2.17 20.33 5.85
CA GLU A 172 -2.04 21.65 5.25
C GLU A 172 -3.24 22.57 5.54
N GLN A 173 -4.17 22.18 6.42
CA GLN A 173 -5.40 22.92 6.66
C GLN A 173 -5.15 24.24 7.41
N ASP A 174 -4.12 24.28 8.25
CA ASP A 174 -3.78 25.44 9.10
C ASP A 174 -2.49 26.15 8.68
N GLY A 175 -1.84 25.73 7.60
CA GLY A 175 -0.60 26.34 7.06
C GLY A 175 0.66 25.72 7.59
#